data_1e258255f3cc3a8209ae5b551f2877bb
#
_entry.id   1e258255f3cc3a8209ae5b551f2877bb
#
_cell.length_a   1.000
_cell.length_b   1.000
_cell.length_c   1.000
_cell.angle_alpha   90.00
_cell.angle_beta   90.00
_cell.angle_gamma   90.00
#
_symmetry.space_group_name_H-M   'P 1'
#
loop_
_entity.id
_entity.type
_entity.pdbx_description
1 polymer ?
#
loop_
_entity_poly.entity_id
_entity_poly.type
_entity_poly.pdbx_seq_one_letter_code
_entity_poly.pdbx_strand_id
1 'polypeptide(L)'
;MENMENMENMENMENNDNDKKYYVYILESSDKASTYVGATINLDHRLRQHNKDLAGGAHATSIKVAQGHTWRRVCHVEGFPDWSAALQFEWRLKQLSRKLFQTKNKDKDANQNANVKSVKSIDRRIQALHQLLALERPTSKAKAYSEWCTPPVIVWDSI
;
A
#
# COMPACT_ATOMS: atom_id res chain seq x y z
N MET A 1 0.57 15.92 9.31
CA MET A 1 1.21 16.95 8.47
C MET A 1 1.61 16.46 7.07
N GLU A 2 1.59 15.18 6.82
CA GLU A 2 1.76 14.65 5.46
C GLU A 2 0.67 15.13 4.48
N ASN A 3 -0.51 15.47 5.00
CA ASN A 3 -1.66 15.85 4.19
C ASN A 3 -1.57 17.24 3.55
N MET A 4 -0.78 18.16 4.10
CA MET A 4 -0.69 19.53 3.56
C MET A 4 0.25 19.63 2.36
N GLU A 5 1.39 18.95 2.37
CA GLU A 5 2.30 18.89 1.22
C GLU A 5 1.67 18.17 0.02
N ASN A 6 0.89 17.12 0.29
CA ASN A 6 0.15 16.42 -0.76
C ASN A 6 -0.97 17.27 -1.36
N MET A 7 -1.60 18.14 -0.57
CA MET A 7 -2.65 19.04 -1.05
C MET A 7 -2.07 20.21 -1.87
N GLU A 8 -0.95 20.78 -1.47
CA GLU A 8 -0.27 21.83 -2.24
C GLU A 8 0.20 21.32 -3.60
N ASN A 9 0.72 20.10 -3.66
CA ASN A 9 1.10 19.48 -4.93
C ASN A 9 -0.10 19.17 -5.83
N MET A 10 -1.28 18.96 -5.26
CA MET A 10 -2.51 18.76 -6.01
C MET A 10 -3.09 20.07 -6.56
N GLU A 11 -2.99 21.18 -5.81
CA GLU A 11 -3.48 22.50 -6.25
C GLU A 11 -2.68 23.05 -7.43
N ASN A 12 -1.39 22.76 -7.51
CA ASN A 12 -0.53 23.19 -8.60
C ASN A 12 -0.70 22.38 -9.89
N MET A 13 -1.49 21.33 -9.87
CA MET A 13 -1.78 20.49 -11.04
C MET A 13 -3.16 20.74 -11.66
N GLU A 14 -3.78 21.89 -11.37
CA GLU A 14 -5.19 22.21 -11.68
C GLU A 14 -5.60 22.17 -13.15
N ASN A 15 -4.71 21.95 -14.10
CA ASN A 15 -5.06 22.13 -15.51
C ASN A 15 -5.44 20.88 -16.29
N ASN A 16 -5.41 19.68 -15.65
CA ASN A 16 -5.82 18.44 -16.33
C ASN A 16 -6.36 17.40 -15.35
N ASP A 17 -7.58 17.59 -14.88
CA ASP A 17 -8.26 16.61 -14.02
C ASP A 17 -8.41 15.24 -14.68
N ASN A 18 -8.37 15.16 -16.01
CA ASN A 18 -8.51 13.91 -16.75
C ASN A 18 -7.21 13.07 -16.78
N ASP A 19 -6.05 13.67 -16.45
CA ASP A 19 -4.75 12.99 -16.51
C ASP A 19 -4.20 12.60 -15.14
N LYS A 20 -4.90 12.93 -14.03
CA LYS A 20 -4.48 12.55 -12.69
C LYS A 20 -4.67 11.07 -12.49
N LYS A 21 -3.58 10.38 -12.11
CA LYS A 21 -3.60 8.98 -11.73
C LYS A 21 -3.37 8.86 -10.23
N TYR A 22 -4.03 7.90 -9.65
CA TYR A 22 -3.95 7.60 -8.23
C TYR A 22 -3.45 6.17 -8.07
N TYR A 23 -2.58 5.95 -7.09
CA TYR A 23 -1.93 4.67 -6.89
C TYR A 23 -1.99 4.27 -5.43
N VAL A 24 -2.15 2.98 -5.19
CA VAL A 24 -1.86 2.35 -3.90
C VAL A 24 -0.66 1.44 -4.12
N TYR A 25 0.35 1.55 -3.28
CA TYR A 25 1.62 0.86 -3.46
C TYR A 25 2.00 0.07 -2.21
N ILE A 26 2.82 -0.95 -2.42
CA ILE A 26 3.40 -1.77 -1.36
C ILE A 26 4.92 -1.66 -1.45
N LEU A 27 5.55 -1.31 -0.31
CA LEU A 27 7.00 -1.27 -0.16
C LEU A 27 7.46 -2.42 0.73
N GLU A 28 8.67 -2.89 0.47
CA GLU A 28 9.38 -3.85 1.31
C GLU A 28 10.74 -3.26 1.71
N SER A 29 11.11 -3.40 2.99
CA SER A 29 12.44 -2.98 3.46
C SER A 29 13.53 -3.92 2.94
N SER A 30 14.76 -3.41 2.84
CA SER A 30 15.90 -4.18 2.30
C SER A 30 16.25 -5.40 3.15
N ASP A 31 15.95 -5.38 4.46
CA ASP A 31 16.08 -6.54 5.34
C ASP A 31 14.91 -7.53 5.23
N LYS A 32 13.90 -7.22 4.43
CA LYS A 32 12.68 -8.00 4.20
C LYS A 32 11.82 -8.25 5.46
N ALA A 33 12.11 -7.54 6.53
CA ALA A 33 11.38 -7.70 7.80
C ALA A 33 10.11 -6.86 7.84
N SER A 34 10.01 -5.79 7.05
CA SER A 34 8.91 -4.83 7.13
C SER A 34 8.34 -4.51 5.76
N THR A 35 7.06 -4.15 5.77
CA THR A 35 6.34 -3.66 4.59
C THR A 35 5.62 -2.36 4.93
N TYR A 36 5.30 -1.60 3.91
CA TYR A 36 4.53 -0.37 4.03
C TYR A 36 3.52 -0.28 2.90
N VAL A 37 2.31 0.15 3.22
CA VAL A 37 1.24 0.41 2.24
C VAL A 37 0.89 1.88 2.27
N GLY A 38 0.81 2.51 1.11
CA GLY A 38 0.45 3.91 1.00
C GLY A 38 -0.31 4.21 -0.29
N ALA A 39 -0.80 5.44 -0.37
CA ALA A 39 -1.44 5.98 -1.57
C ALA A 39 -0.68 7.23 -2.03
N THR A 40 -0.62 7.45 -3.33
CA THR A 40 0.08 8.61 -3.89
C THR A 40 -0.42 8.93 -5.29
N ILE A 41 -0.14 10.14 -5.73
CA ILE A 41 -0.30 10.55 -7.13
C ILE A 41 1.00 10.45 -7.93
N ASN A 42 2.14 10.23 -7.26
CA ASN A 42 3.45 10.14 -7.90
C ASN A 42 4.29 9.08 -7.19
N LEU A 43 4.38 7.90 -7.79
CA LEU A 43 5.04 6.74 -7.20
C LEU A 43 6.53 6.97 -6.94
N ASP A 44 7.26 7.51 -7.91
CA ASP A 44 8.72 7.68 -7.80
C ASP A 44 9.08 8.76 -6.79
N HIS A 45 8.38 9.87 -6.80
CA HIS A 45 8.56 10.95 -5.82
C HIS A 45 8.34 10.44 -4.40
N ARG A 46 7.25 9.69 -4.19
CA ARG A 46 6.90 9.15 -2.87
C ARG A 46 7.93 8.13 -2.37
N LEU A 47 8.43 7.26 -3.25
CA LEU A 47 9.49 6.32 -2.88
C LEU A 47 10.77 7.04 -2.45
N ARG A 48 11.15 8.11 -3.15
CA ARG A 48 12.29 8.93 -2.77
C ARG A 48 12.12 9.61 -1.42
N GLN A 49 10.89 10.04 -1.09
CA GLN A 49 10.57 10.56 0.25
C GLN A 49 10.72 9.48 1.32
N HIS A 50 10.24 8.27 1.08
CA HIS A 50 10.38 7.16 2.03
C HIS A 50 11.84 6.78 2.26
N ASN A 51 12.67 6.83 1.23
CA ASN A 51 14.12 6.56 1.32
C ASN A 51 14.94 7.75 1.79
N LYS A 52 14.31 8.88 2.07
CA LYS A 52 14.98 10.12 2.51
C LYS A 52 15.88 10.78 1.47
N ASP A 53 15.74 10.43 0.21
CA ASP A 53 16.35 11.17 -0.90
C ASP A 53 15.70 12.54 -1.07
N LEU A 54 14.44 12.65 -0.64
CA LEU A 54 13.67 13.89 -0.58
C LEU A 54 13.07 14.04 0.80
N ALA A 55 12.77 15.28 1.19
CA ALA A 55 12.05 15.56 2.44
C ALA A 55 10.64 14.97 2.42
N GLY A 56 10.14 14.56 3.56
CA GLY A 56 8.83 13.93 3.73
C GLY A 56 8.96 12.44 4.04
N GLY A 57 7.90 11.70 3.77
CA GLY A 57 7.81 10.28 4.07
C GLY A 57 7.17 9.99 5.42
N ALA A 58 6.78 8.74 5.61
CA ALA A 58 6.13 8.29 6.83
C ALA A 58 7.14 8.07 7.95
N HIS A 59 6.70 8.25 9.19
CA HIS A 59 7.53 7.97 10.36
C HIS A 59 8.02 6.51 10.38
N ALA A 60 7.13 5.56 10.07
CA ALA A 60 7.46 4.13 10.05
C ALA A 60 8.58 3.80 9.06
N THR A 61 8.59 4.41 7.87
CA THR A 61 9.64 4.19 6.87
C THR A 61 10.95 4.87 7.27
N SER A 62 10.88 6.01 7.96
CA SER A 62 12.05 6.74 8.45
C SER A 62 12.86 5.92 9.46
N ILE A 63 12.21 5.14 10.31
CA ILE A 63 12.87 4.28 11.30
C ILE A 63 13.82 3.29 10.60
N LYS A 64 13.36 2.64 9.54
CA LYS A 64 14.16 1.68 8.79
C LYS A 64 15.37 2.32 8.11
N VAL A 65 15.18 3.52 7.54
CA VAL A 65 16.28 4.27 6.92
C VAL A 65 17.33 4.66 7.96
N ALA A 66 16.90 5.10 9.15
CA ALA A 66 17.78 5.41 10.26
C ALA A 66 18.60 4.19 10.73
N GLN A 67 18.08 2.99 10.55
CA GLN A 67 18.76 1.72 10.84
C GLN A 67 19.67 1.24 9.71
N GLY A 68 19.79 1.98 8.62
CA GLY A 68 20.65 1.66 7.48
C GLY A 68 19.96 0.87 6.37
N HIS A 69 18.65 0.73 6.39
CA HIS A 69 17.89 0.01 5.36
C HIS A 69 17.30 0.96 4.33
N THR A 70 16.92 0.40 3.19
CA THR A 70 16.22 1.12 2.12
C THR A 70 14.86 0.46 1.86
N TRP A 71 14.00 1.18 1.15
CA TRP A 71 12.68 0.70 0.74
C TRP A 71 12.64 0.46 -0.76
N ARG A 72 12.03 -0.63 -1.15
CA ARG A 72 11.79 -1.02 -2.54
C ARG A 72 10.28 -1.13 -2.77
N ARG A 73 9.79 -0.58 -3.87
CA ARG A 73 8.41 -0.80 -4.28
C ARG A 73 8.30 -2.20 -4.89
N VAL A 74 7.39 -3.00 -4.34
CA VAL A 74 7.14 -4.37 -4.83
C VAL A 74 6.09 -4.35 -5.94
N CYS A 75 5.02 -3.63 -5.72
CA CYS A 75 3.93 -3.47 -6.68
C CYS A 75 3.12 -2.22 -6.36
N HIS A 76 2.26 -1.86 -7.30
CA HIS A 76 1.23 -0.87 -7.08
C HIS A 76 -0.07 -1.29 -7.76
N VAL A 77 -1.16 -0.68 -7.34
CA VAL A 77 -2.47 -0.84 -7.96
C VAL A 77 -2.85 0.48 -8.61
N GLU A 78 -3.38 0.42 -9.81
CA GLU A 78 -3.89 1.57 -10.55
C GLU A 78 -5.32 1.31 -11.03
N GLY A 79 -5.97 2.34 -11.58
CA GLY A 79 -7.34 2.28 -12.05
C GLY A 79 -8.34 3.00 -11.16
N PHE A 80 -7.89 3.64 -10.08
CA PHE A 80 -8.77 4.35 -9.15
C PHE A 80 -9.46 5.53 -9.83
N PRO A 81 -10.80 5.65 -9.69
CA PRO A 81 -11.53 6.76 -10.30
C PRO A 81 -11.25 8.11 -9.66
N ASP A 82 -10.88 8.13 -8.37
CA ASP A 82 -10.60 9.34 -7.61
C ASP A 82 -9.71 9.04 -6.41
N TRP A 83 -9.30 10.08 -5.70
CA TRP A 83 -8.47 9.97 -4.52
C TRP A 83 -9.17 9.24 -3.38
N SER A 84 -10.47 9.48 -3.22
CA SER A 84 -11.28 8.81 -2.19
C SER A 84 -11.27 7.29 -2.38
N ALA A 85 -11.42 6.81 -3.60
CA ALA A 85 -11.37 5.37 -3.91
C ALA A 85 -10.00 4.77 -3.57
N ALA A 86 -8.91 5.48 -3.88
CA ALA A 86 -7.55 5.05 -3.53
C ALA A 86 -7.37 4.95 -2.02
N LEU A 87 -7.84 5.93 -1.25
CA LEU A 87 -7.75 5.93 0.21
C LEU A 87 -8.59 4.82 0.86
N GLN A 88 -9.78 4.56 0.34
CA GLN A 88 -10.64 3.46 0.80
C GLN A 88 -9.96 2.10 0.57
N PHE A 89 -9.35 1.92 -0.59
CA PHE A 89 -8.61 0.72 -0.94
C PHE A 89 -7.39 0.53 -0.05
N GLU A 90 -6.60 1.57 0.14
CA GLU A 90 -5.43 1.57 1.04
C GLU A 90 -5.82 1.16 2.46
N TRP A 91 -6.86 1.79 3.01
CA TRP A 91 -7.34 1.50 4.35
C TRP A 91 -7.73 0.03 4.50
N ARG A 92 -8.48 -0.48 3.52
CA ARG A 92 -8.96 -1.86 3.56
C ARG A 92 -7.81 -2.86 3.42
N LEU A 93 -6.83 -2.57 2.57
CA LEU A 93 -5.64 -3.40 2.41
C LEU A 93 -4.88 -3.54 3.73
N LYS A 94 -4.69 -2.44 4.44
CA LYS A 94 -4.06 -2.45 5.76
C LYS A 94 -4.87 -3.28 6.76
N GLN A 95 -6.19 -3.14 6.76
CA GLN A 95 -7.08 -3.88 7.66
C GLN A 95 -7.04 -5.39 7.40
N LEU A 96 -7.15 -5.81 6.14
CA LEU A 96 -7.08 -7.21 5.75
C LEU A 96 -5.73 -7.84 6.09
N SER A 97 -4.65 -7.10 5.89
CA SER A 97 -3.30 -7.54 6.27
C SER A 97 -3.18 -7.82 7.76
N ARG A 98 -3.75 -6.97 8.61
CA ARG A 98 -3.75 -7.17 10.07
C ARG A 98 -4.56 -8.39 10.47
N LYS A 99 -5.70 -8.61 9.85
CA LYS A 99 -6.54 -9.79 10.12
C LYS A 99 -5.80 -11.09 9.81
N LEU A 100 -5.08 -11.15 8.71
CA LEU A 100 -4.26 -12.30 8.35
C LEU A 100 -3.16 -12.56 9.39
N PHE A 101 -2.54 -11.51 9.90
CA PHE A 101 -1.55 -11.61 10.96
C PHE A 101 -2.15 -12.18 12.24
N GLN A 102 -3.30 -11.68 12.66
CA GLN A 102 -4.00 -12.13 13.87
C GLN A 102 -4.43 -13.58 13.78
N THR A 103 -4.98 -14.00 12.64
CA THR A 103 -5.41 -15.38 12.41
C THR A 103 -4.22 -16.35 12.49
N LYS A 104 -3.10 -16.00 11.90
CA LYS A 104 -1.89 -16.83 11.93
C LYS A 104 -1.27 -16.91 13.32
N ASN A 105 -1.32 -15.85 14.11
CA ASN A 105 -0.87 -15.89 15.50
C ASN A 105 -1.76 -16.75 16.37
N LYS A 106 -3.08 -16.78 16.14
CA LYS A 106 -4.00 -17.68 16.83
C LYS A 106 -3.73 -19.14 16.48
N ASP A 107 -3.43 -19.43 15.22
CA ASP A 107 -3.09 -20.78 14.77
C ASP A 107 -1.76 -21.26 15.36
N LYS A 108 -0.80 -20.37 15.61
CA LYS A 108 0.45 -20.67 16.29
C LYS A 108 0.23 -21.08 17.74
N ASP A 109 -0.70 -20.47 18.44
CA ASP A 109 -1.05 -20.80 19.83
C ASP A 109 -1.76 -22.15 19.92
N ALA A 110 -2.46 -22.57 18.86
CA ALA A 110 -3.19 -23.84 18.81
C ALA A 110 -2.32 -25.02 18.37
N ASN A 111 -1.24 -24.80 17.63
CA ASN A 111 -0.33 -25.82 17.10
C ASN A 111 1.08 -25.61 17.67
N GLN A 112 1.41 -26.32 18.73
CA GLN A 112 2.74 -26.31 19.34
C GLN A 112 3.83 -26.98 18.49
N ASN A 113 3.52 -27.38 17.27
CA ASN A 113 4.51 -27.93 16.34
C ASN A 113 5.32 -26.80 15.70
N ALA A 114 6.57 -26.71 16.13
CA ALA A 114 7.54 -25.65 15.86
C ALA A 114 8.00 -25.49 14.40
N ASN A 115 7.32 -26.07 13.43
CA ASN A 115 7.74 -26.05 12.03
C ASN A 115 6.90 -25.14 11.11
N VAL A 116 6.03 -24.30 11.68
CA VAL A 116 5.31 -23.30 10.88
C VAL A 116 6.22 -22.11 10.69
N LYS A 117 6.87 -22.03 9.53
CA LYS A 117 7.61 -20.83 9.12
C LYS A 117 6.71 -19.61 9.26
N SER A 118 7.17 -18.58 9.97
CA SER A 118 6.47 -17.30 10.03
C SER A 118 6.29 -16.77 8.61
N VAL A 119 5.05 -16.43 8.24
CA VAL A 119 4.77 -15.88 6.92
C VAL A 119 5.43 -14.51 6.81
N LYS A 120 6.15 -14.29 5.73
CA LYS A 120 6.81 -13.01 5.46
C LYS A 120 5.78 -11.89 5.39
N SER A 121 6.17 -10.71 5.85
CA SER A 121 5.31 -9.53 5.83
C SER A 121 4.79 -9.23 4.42
N ILE A 122 5.64 -9.36 3.41
CA ILE A 122 5.24 -9.12 2.01
C ILE A 122 4.19 -10.14 1.54
N ASP A 123 4.30 -11.39 1.91
CA ASP A 123 3.35 -12.42 1.52
C ASP A 123 1.96 -12.17 2.11
N ARG A 124 1.90 -11.68 3.35
CA ARG A 124 0.62 -11.26 3.96
C ARG A 124 -0.01 -10.09 3.20
N ARG A 125 0.78 -9.10 2.80
CA ARG A 125 0.29 -7.96 2.03
C ARG A 125 -0.26 -8.40 0.68
N ILE A 126 0.46 -9.27 -0.02
CA ILE A 126 0.04 -9.77 -1.34
C ILE A 126 -1.21 -10.64 -1.21
N GLN A 127 -1.28 -11.50 -0.20
CA GLN A 127 -2.48 -12.29 0.07
C GLN A 127 -3.69 -11.41 0.37
N ALA A 128 -3.51 -10.38 1.20
CA ALA A 128 -4.56 -9.40 1.49
C ALA A 128 -5.00 -8.64 0.23
N LEU A 129 -4.06 -8.29 -0.63
CA LEU A 129 -4.34 -7.61 -1.89
C LEU A 129 -5.22 -8.46 -2.81
N HIS A 130 -4.90 -9.75 -2.96
CA HIS A 130 -5.73 -10.66 -3.75
C HIS A 130 -7.13 -10.84 -3.15
N GLN A 131 -7.23 -10.94 -1.83
CA GLN A 131 -8.53 -11.00 -1.14
C GLN A 131 -9.34 -9.73 -1.40
N LEU A 132 -8.70 -8.56 -1.33
CA LEU A 132 -9.37 -7.28 -1.54
C LEU A 132 -9.89 -7.15 -2.97
N LEU A 133 -9.11 -7.57 -3.96
CA LEU A 133 -9.51 -7.53 -5.37
C LEU A 133 -10.61 -8.53 -5.69
N ALA A 134 -10.78 -9.57 -4.88
CA ALA A 134 -11.86 -10.56 -5.03
C ALA A 134 -13.19 -10.09 -4.44
N LEU A 135 -13.20 -9.02 -3.66
CA LEU A 135 -14.43 -8.41 -3.14
C LEU A 135 -15.16 -7.66 -4.26
N GLU A 136 -16.45 -7.41 -4.07
CA GLU A 136 -17.24 -6.58 -4.98
C GLU A 136 -16.81 -5.11 -4.92
N ARG A 137 -16.46 -4.66 -3.72
CA ARG A 137 -16.05 -3.28 -3.42
C ARG A 137 -15.05 -3.27 -2.26
N PRO A 138 -14.16 -2.28 -2.15
CA PRO A 138 -13.18 -2.28 -1.08
C PRO A 138 -13.76 -2.09 0.31
N THR A 139 -14.79 -1.25 0.44
CA THR A 139 -15.48 -0.98 1.71
C THR A 139 -17.00 -0.97 1.47
N SER A 140 -17.78 -1.06 2.55
CA SER A 140 -19.23 -1.07 2.46
C SER A 140 -19.82 0.19 1.82
N LYS A 141 -19.12 1.33 1.91
CA LYS A 141 -19.56 2.62 1.37
C LYS A 141 -18.91 2.97 0.04
N ALA A 142 -17.99 2.15 -0.45
CA ALA A 142 -17.30 2.41 -1.70
C ALA A 142 -18.13 1.97 -2.91
N LYS A 143 -17.84 2.57 -4.06
CA LYS A 143 -18.34 2.09 -5.34
C LYS A 143 -17.79 0.70 -5.64
N ALA A 144 -18.60 -0.17 -6.24
CA ALA A 144 -18.14 -1.46 -6.72
C ALA A 144 -17.11 -1.28 -7.84
N TYR A 145 -16.15 -2.22 -7.93
CA TYR A 145 -15.13 -2.17 -9.00
C TYR A 145 -15.74 -2.16 -10.40
N SER A 146 -16.89 -2.82 -10.57
CA SER A 146 -17.63 -2.85 -11.82
C SER A 146 -18.17 -1.46 -12.26
N GLU A 147 -18.27 -0.53 -11.33
CA GLU A 147 -18.69 0.86 -11.59
C GLU A 147 -17.53 1.79 -11.94
N TRP A 148 -16.30 1.32 -11.83
CA TRP A 148 -15.11 2.10 -12.19
C TRP A 148 -14.94 2.09 -13.72
N CYS A 149 -14.42 3.20 -14.26
CA CYS A 149 -14.13 3.31 -15.70
C CYS A 149 -13.11 2.27 -16.17
N THR A 150 -12.12 1.96 -15.32
CA THR A 150 -11.14 0.92 -15.55
C THR A 150 -11.09 0.03 -14.30
N PRO A 151 -10.94 -1.29 -14.44
CA PRO A 151 -10.80 -2.15 -13.28
C PRO A 151 -9.49 -1.88 -12.54
N PRO A 152 -9.41 -2.15 -11.23
CA PRO A 152 -8.15 -2.07 -10.51
C PRO A 152 -7.18 -3.16 -11.04
N VAL A 153 -5.95 -2.75 -11.30
CA VAL A 153 -4.92 -3.64 -11.86
C VAL A 153 -3.67 -3.57 -11.02
N ILE A 154 -3.09 -4.73 -10.69
CA ILE A 154 -1.80 -4.83 -10.03
C ILE A 154 -0.70 -4.71 -11.08
N VAL A 155 0.23 -3.80 -10.85
CA VAL A 155 1.46 -3.67 -11.65
C VAL A 155 2.64 -4.04 -10.76
N TRP A 156 3.37 -5.08 -11.17
CA TRP A 156 4.54 -5.56 -10.43
C TRP A 156 5.77 -4.79 -10.89
N ASP A 157 6.56 -4.34 -9.94
CA ASP A 157 7.82 -3.67 -10.24
C ASP A 157 8.86 -4.71 -10.65
N SER A 158 9.57 -4.42 -11.73
CA SER A 158 10.68 -5.26 -12.18
C SER A 158 11.84 -5.18 -11.18
N ILE A 159 12.40 -6.32 -10.91
CA ILE A 159 13.56 -6.47 -10.02
C ILE A 159 14.83 -6.00 -10.74
#